data_65d3070e5c76a5c6f72a50ba3dce7f52
#
_entry.id   65d3070e5c76a5c6f72a50ba3dce7f52
#
_cell.length_a   1.000
_cell.length_b   1.000
_cell.length_c   1.000
_cell.angle_alpha   90.00
_cell.angle_beta   90.00
_cell.angle_gamma   90.00
#
_symmetry.space_group_name_H-M   'P 1'
#
loop_
_entity.id
_entity.type
_entity.pdbx_description
1 polymer ?
#
loop_
_entity_poly.entity_id
_entity_poly.type
_entity_poly.pdbx_seq_one_letter_code
_entity_poly.pdbx_strand_id
1 'polypeptide(L)'
;VIIGYALIGHITGAQMNPAITIAMVFEKRTKFGDGLVYIIAQVFGATLAMFFLKWILSASDSLAYCLNSLYQGNMIKTILIELAMTTILVLVALAATDKKFRDSEHGAFYVGATLTALHVFGMAFDGVSVNPARTLGTALAFGKYAFDDLPGVLIGSSLGGVLAWIIYHLIKPLKADEPVIVNAEIVHPKETKEPAPVRKK
;
A
#
# COMPACT_ATOMS: atom_id res chain seq x y z
N VAL A 1 -2.05 -5.63 9.30
CA VAL A 1 -2.68 -4.42 8.73
C VAL A 1 -3.93 -4.05 9.52
N ILE A 2 -4.95 -4.93 9.62
CA ILE A 2 -6.21 -4.62 10.35
C ILE A 2 -5.94 -4.15 11.78
N ILE A 3 -5.17 -4.92 12.55
CA ILE A 3 -4.81 -4.59 13.95
C ILE A 3 -4.04 -3.26 14.01
N GLY A 4 -3.04 -3.06 13.15
CA GLY A 4 -2.27 -1.82 13.12
C GLY A 4 -3.14 -0.62 12.78
N TYR A 5 -4.09 -0.77 11.85
CA TYR A 5 -5.04 0.29 11.54
C TYR A 5 -5.95 0.62 12.75
N ALA A 6 -6.44 -0.39 13.45
CA ALA A 6 -7.25 -0.19 14.65
C ALA A 6 -6.48 0.57 15.75
N LEU A 7 -5.17 0.30 15.89
CA LEU A 7 -4.33 0.93 16.91
C LEU A 7 -3.89 2.36 16.57
N ILE A 8 -3.42 2.59 15.35
CA ILE A 8 -2.77 3.86 14.96
C ILE A 8 -3.34 4.49 13.68
N GLY A 9 -4.40 3.91 13.11
CA GLY A 9 -5.00 4.42 11.87
C GLY A 9 -5.51 5.85 11.99
N HIS A 10 -6.06 6.21 13.14
CA HIS A 10 -6.55 7.56 13.44
C HIS A 10 -5.41 8.60 13.59
N ILE A 11 -4.16 8.15 13.80
CA ILE A 11 -3.00 9.03 13.97
C ILE A 11 -2.27 9.24 12.64
N THR A 12 -1.92 8.15 11.95
CA THR A 12 -1.05 8.18 10.77
C THR A 12 -1.66 7.58 9.51
N GLY A 13 -2.87 7.05 9.59
CA GLY A 13 -3.47 6.23 8.53
C GLY A 13 -2.92 4.81 8.47
N ALA A 14 -2.01 4.42 9.38
CA ALA A 14 -1.42 3.08 9.52
C ALA A 14 -0.97 2.46 8.19
N GLN A 15 -0.24 3.22 7.38
CA GLN A 15 0.18 2.77 6.04
C GLN A 15 1.07 1.52 6.10
N MET A 16 2.04 1.48 7.03
CA MET A 16 2.93 0.34 7.36
C MET A 16 3.60 -0.34 6.15
N ASN A 17 3.69 0.37 5.03
CA ASN A 17 4.21 -0.13 3.77
C ASN A 17 4.70 1.04 2.91
N PRO A 18 6.01 1.10 2.54
CA PRO A 18 6.54 2.18 1.71
C PRO A 18 5.86 2.32 0.35
N ALA A 19 5.45 1.22 -0.28
CA ALA A 19 4.74 1.27 -1.57
C ALA A 19 3.39 1.99 -1.44
N ILE A 20 2.65 1.72 -0.35
CA ILE A 20 1.42 2.46 -0.01
C ILE A 20 1.77 3.92 0.29
N THR A 21 2.80 4.19 1.08
CA THR A 21 3.20 5.55 1.47
C THR A 21 3.57 6.39 0.24
N ILE A 22 4.35 5.84 -0.69
CA ILE A 22 4.71 6.50 -1.95
C ILE A 22 3.45 6.87 -2.74
N ALA A 23 2.52 5.94 -2.90
CA ALA A 23 1.26 6.19 -3.60
C ALA A 23 0.40 7.27 -2.91
N MET A 24 0.34 7.27 -1.57
CA MET A 24 -0.37 8.30 -0.78
C MET A 24 0.28 9.68 -0.91
N VAL A 25 1.60 9.76 -1.02
CA VAL A 25 2.33 11.01 -1.26
C VAL A 25 2.01 11.53 -2.65
N PHE A 26 2.08 10.69 -3.69
CA PHE A 26 1.74 11.09 -5.06
C PHE A 26 0.28 11.50 -5.19
N GLU A 27 -0.62 10.85 -4.50
CA GLU A 27 -2.04 11.22 -4.45
C GLU A 27 -2.32 12.45 -3.55
N LYS A 28 -1.28 13.03 -2.95
CA LYS A 28 -1.36 14.20 -2.04
C LYS A 28 -2.21 13.97 -0.78
N ARG A 29 -2.36 12.71 -0.37
CA ARG A 29 -3.02 12.34 0.90
C ARG A 29 -2.06 12.33 2.08
N THR A 30 -0.75 12.25 1.82
CA THR A 30 0.33 12.34 2.79
C THR A 30 1.32 13.39 2.32
N LYS A 31 1.79 14.28 3.20
CA LYS A 31 2.84 15.24 2.86
C LYS A 31 4.16 14.51 2.62
N PHE A 32 4.98 15.02 1.72
CA PHE A 32 6.26 14.39 1.37
C PHE A 32 7.16 14.16 2.59
N GLY A 33 7.30 15.17 3.47
CA GLY A 33 8.10 15.05 4.68
C GLY A 33 7.59 13.98 5.64
N ASP A 34 6.27 13.93 5.85
CA ASP A 34 5.66 12.91 6.70
C ASP A 34 5.84 11.52 6.09
N GLY A 35 5.70 11.39 4.76
CA GLY A 35 5.92 10.14 4.04
C GLY A 35 7.35 9.61 4.22
N LEU A 36 8.35 10.48 4.19
CA LEU A 36 9.74 10.10 4.43
C LEU A 36 9.93 9.57 5.87
N VAL A 37 9.40 10.28 6.86
CA VAL A 37 9.45 9.84 8.27
C VAL A 37 8.73 8.50 8.44
N TYR A 38 7.58 8.32 7.78
CA TYR A 38 6.85 7.04 7.84
C TYR A 38 7.68 5.90 7.26
N ILE A 39 8.32 6.09 6.11
CA ILE A 39 9.15 5.04 5.48
C ILE A 39 10.32 4.65 6.40
N ILE A 40 11.00 5.63 7.00
CA ILE A 40 12.09 5.35 7.96
C ILE A 40 11.56 4.56 9.15
N ALA A 41 10.45 4.98 9.75
CA ALA A 41 9.84 4.28 10.89
C ALA A 41 9.37 2.85 10.51
N GLN A 42 8.86 2.67 9.31
CA GLN A 42 8.44 1.37 8.77
C GLN A 42 9.62 0.41 8.63
N VAL A 43 10.73 0.86 8.05
CA VAL A 43 11.95 0.04 7.91
C VAL A 43 12.52 -0.29 9.28
N PHE A 44 12.61 0.68 10.17
CA PHE A 44 13.10 0.46 11.54
C PHE A 44 12.21 -0.54 12.30
N GLY A 45 10.89 -0.35 12.28
CA GLY A 45 9.93 -1.26 12.92
C GLY A 45 9.96 -2.67 12.34
N ALA A 46 10.05 -2.80 11.01
CA ALA A 46 10.19 -4.10 10.35
C ALA A 46 11.49 -4.80 10.76
N THR A 47 12.60 -4.07 10.83
CA THR A 47 13.90 -4.62 11.27
C THR A 47 13.83 -5.11 12.71
N LEU A 48 13.28 -4.31 13.63
CA LEU A 48 13.10 -4.73 15.03
C LEU A 48 12.20 -5.97 15.15
N ALA A 49 11.10 -6.00 14.41
CA ALA A 49 10.18 -7.15 14.41
C ALA A 49 10.89 -8.43 13.95
N MET A 50 11.76 -8.33 12.92
CA MET A 50 12.51 -9.49 12.44
C MET A 50 13.61 -9.95 13.40
N PHE A 51 14.30 -9.03 14.08
CA PHE A 51 15.23 -9.40 15.15
C PHE A 51 14.51 -10.09 16.32
N PHE A 52 13.34 -9.56 16.71
CA PHE A 52 12.52 -10.16 17.76
C PHE A 52 12.06 -11.57 17.37
N LEU A 53 11.59 -11.74 16.13
CA LEU A 53 11.19 -13.05 15.62
C LEU A 53 12.35 -14.04 15.57
N LYS A 54 13.52 -13.59 15.13
CA LYS A 54 14.75 -14.38 15.11
C LYS A 54 15.17 -14.83 16.52
N TRP A 55 15.00 -13.96 17.51
CA TRP A 55 15.29 -14.29 18.91
C TRP A 55 14.32 -15.36 19.45
N ILE A 56 13.00 -15.24 19.20
CA ILE A 56 12.00 -16.21 19.65
C ILE A 56 12.18 -17.58 18.98
N LEU A 57 12.41 -17.60 17.67
CA LEU A 57 12.46 -18.84 16.88
C LEU A 57 13.83 -19.54 16.94
N SER A 58 14.81 -18.97 17.65
CA SER A 58 16.11 -19.58 17.96
C SER A 58 16.75 -20.33 16.77
N ALA A 59 17.01 -19.64 15.66
CA ALA A 59 17.72 -20.16 14.48
C ALA A 59 17.16 -21.48 13.89
N SER A 60 15.89 -21.77 14.10
CA SER A 60 15.23 -22.90 13.46
C SER A 60 14.99 -22.66 11.97
N ASP A 61 14.88 -23.75 11.19
CA ASP A 61 14.58 -23.71 9.75
C ASP A 61 13.29 -22.94 9.40
N SER A 62 12.42 -22.73 10.39
CA SER A 62 11.19 -21.93 10.28
C SER A 62 11.43 -20.48 9.87
N LEU A 63 12.61 -19.92 10.08
CA LEU A 63 12.97 -18.57 9.67
C LEU A 63 13.12 -18.43 8.15
N ALA A 64 13.40 -19.53 7.44
CA ALA A 64 13.45 -19.53 5.97
C ALA A 64 12.13 -19.06 5.34
N TYR A 65 11.00 -19.30 5.99
CA TYR A 65 9.69 -18.85 5.53
C TYR A 65 9.48 -17.32 5.60
N CYS A 66 10.35 -16.62 6.30
CA CYS A 66 10.31 -15.16 6.36
C CYS A 66 11.12 -14.49 5.24
N LEU A 67 11.95 -15.24 4.54
CA LEU A 67 12.79 -14.73 3.45
C LEU A 67 12.01 -14.70 2.14
N ASN A 68 12.28 -13.67 1.35
CA ASN A 68 11.91 -13.69 -0.05
C ASN A 68 13.05 -14.33 -0.85
N SER A 69 12.71 -14.95 -1.97
CA SER A 69 13.68 -15.51 -2.91
C SER A 69 13.34 -15.14 -4.34
N LEU A 70 14.33 -15.16 -5.24
CA LEU A 70 14.05 -14.94 -6.64
C LEU A 70 13.24 -16.13 -7.20
N TYR A 71 12.08 -15.84 -7.79
CA TYR A 71 11.27 -16.89 -8.41
C TYR A 71 12.04 -17.59 -9.53
N GLN A 72 12.29 -18.88 -9.34
CA GLN A 72 13.12 -19.69 -10.23
C GLN A 72 14.52 -19.11 -10.50
N GLY A 73 15.10 -18.40 -9.53
CA GLY A 73 16.39 -17.72 -9.69
C GLY A 73 16.36 -16.56 -10.69
N ASN A 74 15.19 -16.04 -11.05
CA ASN A 74 15.03 -15.04 -12.11
C ASN A 74 14.52 -13.72 -11.57
N MET A 75 15.38 -12.71 -11.53
CA MET A 75 15.09 -11.37 -11.03
C MET A 75 13.94 -10.70 -11.79
N ILE A 76 13.87 -10.82 -13.11
CA ILE A 76 12.82 -10.18 -13.91
C ILE A 76 11.45 -10.77 -13.57
N LYS A 77 11.35 -12.08 -13.44
CA LYS A 77 10.09 -12.74 -13.03
C LYS A 77 9.65 -12.27 -11.64
N THR A 78 10.59 -12.20 -10.69
CA THR A 78 10.29 -11.69 -9.33
C THR A 78 9.83 -10.24 -9.37
N ILE A 79 10.49 -9.36 -10.14
CA ILE A 79 10.05 -7.97 -10.31
C ILE A 79 8.61 -7.92 -10.84
N LEU A 80 8.26 -8.69 -11.85
CA LEU A 80 6.91 -8.69 -12.44
C LEU A 80 5.85 -9.24 -11.48
N ILE A 81 6.17 -10.28 -10.71
CA ILE A 81 5.27 -10.86 -9.70
C ILE A 81 5.00 -9.83 -8.60
N GLU A 82 6.05 -9.28 -8.00
CA GLU A 82 5.93 -8.29 -6.92
C GLU A 82 5.25 -7.00 -7.42
N LEU A 83 5.55 -6.55 -8.63
CA LEU A 83 4.89 -5.41 -9.27
C LEU A 83 3.39 -5.64 -9.39
N ALA A 84 2.96 -6.78 -9.92
CA ALA A 84 1.55 -7.08 -10.10
C ALA A 84 0.81 -7.18 -8.75
N MET A 85 1.36 -7.93 -7.80
CA MET A 85 0.74 -8.12 -6.48
C MET A 85 0.70 -6.81 -5.67
N THR A 86 1.78 -6.04 -5.68
CA THR A 86 1.81 -4.75 -4.97
C THR A 86 0.86 -3.75 -5.62
N THR A 87 0.73 -3.76 -6.95
CA THR A 87 -0.25 -2.92 -7.65
C THR A 87 -1.66 -3.19 -7.15
N ILE A 88 -2.06 -4.46 -7.04
CA ILE A 88 -3.39 -4.84 -6.51
C ILE A 88 -3.56 -4.33 -5.07
N LEU A 89 -2.60 -4.59 -4.18
CA LEU A 89 -2.66 -4.17 -2.79
C LEU A 89 -2.81 -2.66 -2.66
N VAL A 90 -1.99 -1.90 -3.37
CA VAL A 90 -1.97 -0.44 -3.29
C VAL A 90 -3.21 0.18 -3.93
N LEU A 91 -3.75 -0.38 -5.01
CA LEU A 91 -5.04 0.04 -5.58
C LEU A 91 -6.17 -0.09 -4.55
N VAL A 92 -6.23 -1.21 -3.84
CA VAL A 92 -7.24 -1.41 -2.78
C VAL A 92 -7.01 -0.41 -1.63
N ALA A 93 -5.76 -0.14 -1.24
CA ALA A 93 -5.46 0.83 -0.20
C ALA A 93 -5.85 2.27 -0.61
N LEU A 94 -5.60 2.66 -1.86
CA LEU A 94 -6.02 3.96 -2.40
C LEU A 94 -7.55 4.08 -2.45
N ALA A 95 -8.24 3.04 -2.90
CA ALA A 95 -9.71 3.01 -2.94
C ALA A 95 -10.32 3.06 -1.53
N ALA A 96 -9.82 2.23 -0.61
CA ALA A 96 -10.30 2.13 0.77
C ALA A 96 -10.11 3.42 1.59
N THR A 97 -9.18 4.28 1.18
CA THR A 97 -8.91 5.58 1.83
C THR A 97 -9.48 6.76 1.06
N ASP A 98 -10.22 6.53 -0.03
CA ASP A 98 -10.93 7.59 -0.74
C ASP A 98 -12.04 8.17 0.12
N LYS A 99 -12.27 9.50 0.01
CA LYS A 99 -13.28 10.21 0.82
C LYS A 99 -14.68 9.63 0.65
N LYS A 100 -15.03 9.15 -0.56
CA LYS A 100 -16.33 8.52 -0.84
C LYS A 100 -16.50 7.15 -0.18
N PHE A 101 -15.38 6.46 0.11
CA PHE A 101 -15.36 5.14 0.75
C PHE A 101 -15.01 5.21 2.25
N ARG A 102 -14.46 6.35 2.71
CA ARG A 102 -13.93 6.53 4.07
C ARG A 102 -15.00 6.45 5.17
N ASP A 103 -16.26 6.69 4.82
CA ASP A 103 -17.39 6.53 5.73
C ASP A 103 -17.77 5.05 5.97
N SER A 104 -17.14 4.11 5.24
CA SER A 104 -17.22 2.69 5.55
C SER A 104 -16.10 2.32 6.54
N GLU A 105 -16.46 1.84 7.71
CA GLU A 105 -15.53 1.31 8.74
C GLU A 105 -14.71 0.09 8.24
N HIS A 106 -14.91 -0.33 6.98
CA HIS A 106 -14.40 -1.56 6.41
C HIS A 106 -13.08 -1.40 5.62
N GLY A 107 -12.58 -0.18 5.43
CA GLY A 107 -11.39 0.07 4.60
C GLY A 107 -10.17 -0.76 5.03
N ALA A 108 -9.90 -0.81 6.34
CA ALA A 108 -8.80 -1.62 6.88
C ALA A 108 -8.98 -3.12 6.66
N PHE A 109 -10.23 -3.59 6.71
CA PHE A 109 -10.57 -4.99 6.43
C PHE A 109 -10.27 -5.35 4.98
N TYR A 110 -10.65 -4.51 4.00
CA TYR A 110 -10.37 -4.77 2.59
C TYR A 110 -8.87 -4.84 2.30
N VAL A 111 -8.08 -3.91 2.84
CA VAL A 111 -6.62 -3.94 2.68
C VAL A 111 -6.01 -5.20 3.34
N GLY A 112 -6.45 -5.53 4.55
CA GLY A 112 -5.96 -6.71 5.26
C GLY A 112 -6.35 -8.02 4.59
N ALA A 113 -7.60 -8.15 4.12
CA ALA A 113 -8.07 -9.32 3.38
C ALA A 113 -7.32 -9.48 2.05
N THR A 114 -7.11 -8.38 1.32
CA THR A 114 -6.30 -8.39 0.09
C THR A 114 -4.89 -8.86 0.37
N LEU A 115 -4.23 -8.32 1.40
CA LEU A 115 -2.89 -8.74 1.78
C LEU A 115 -2.84 -10.25 2.10
N THR A 116 -3.82 -10.77 2.84
CA THR A 116 -3.92 -12.19 3.16
C THR A 116 -4.10 -13.03 1.88
N ALA A 117 -5.01 -12.64 1.00
CA ALA A 117 -5.24 -13.34 -0.27
C ALA A 117 -3.98 -13.37 -1.15
N LEU A 118 -3.26 -12.24 -1.24
CA LEU A 118 -1.99 -12.16 -1.99
C LEU A 118 -0.92 -13.06 -1.39
N HIS A 119 -0.83 -13.19 -0.06
CA HIS A 119 0.11 -14.11 0.57
C HIS A 119 -0.25 -15.56 0.32
N VAL A 120 -1.53 -15.93 0.43
CA VAL A 120 -1.99 -17.30 0.13
C VAL A 120 -1.70 -17.67 -1.33
N PHE A 121 -1.96 -16.76 -2.27
CA PHE A 121 -1.73 -16.99 -3.69
C PHE A 121 -0.24 -16.97 -4.04
N GLY A 122 0.48 -15.98 -3.54
CA GLY A 122 1.83 -15.66 -4.02
C GLY A 122 2.97 -16.36 -3.27
N MET A 123 2.70 -16.98 -2.10
CA MET A 123 3.74 -17.64 -1.29
C MET A 123 4.57 -18.65 -2.08
N ALA A 124 3.96 -19.35 -3.03
CA ALA A 124 4.64 -20.35 -3.87
C ALA A 124 5.59 -19.75 -4.93
N PHE A 125 5.53 -18.43 -5.17
CA PHE A 125 6.39 -17.79 -6.16
C PHE A 125 7.72 -17.33 -5.56
N ASP A 126 7.69 -16.28 -4.75
CA ASP A 126 8.89 -15.64 -4.22
C ASP A 126 8.83 -15.38 -2.70
N GLY A 127 7.83 -15.98 -2.03
CA GLY A 127 7.57 -15.77 -0.61
C GLY A 127 6.81 -14.48 -0.31
N VAL A 128 6.36 -13.76 -1.31
CA VAL A 128 5.54 -12.52 -1.27
C VAL A 128 6.02 -11.48 -0.27
N SER A 129 6.46 -10.36 -0.76
CA SER A 129 6.68 -9.21 0.10
C SER A 129 5.53 -8.21 0.02
N VAL A 130 5.28 -7.69 -1.17
CA VAL A 130 4.40 -6.55 -1.48
C VAL A 130 4.64 -5.33 -0.57
N ASN A 131 5.80 -5.31 0.10
CA ASN A 131 6.15 -4.30 1.10
C ASN A 131 7.67 -4.11 1.20
N PRO A 132 8.23 -3.03 0.63
CA PRO A 132 9.66 -2.76 0.65
C PRO A 132 10.27 -2.73 2.06
N ALA A 133 9.57 -2.21 3.08
CA ALA A 133 10.09 -2.16 4.44
C ALA A 133 10.17 -3.55 5.07
N ARG A 134 9.19 -4.42 4.82
CA ARG A 134 9.20 -5.81 5.27
C ARG A 134 10.40 -6.55 4.72
N THR A 135 10.65 -6.41 3.41
CA THR A 135 11.78 -7.10 2.76
C THR A 135 13.13 -6.57 3.23
N LEU A 136 13.28 -5.24 3.31
CA LEU A 136 14.51 -4.63 3.79
C LEU A 136 14.78 -4.98 5.26
N GLY A 137 13.76 -4.93 6.12
CA GLY A 137 13.88 -5.32 7.52
C GLY A 137 14.30 -6.77 7.70
N THR A 138 13.77 -7.68 6.87
CA THR A 138 14.19 -9.07 6.83
C THR A 138 15.65 -9.21 6.38
N ALA A 139 16.07 -8.53 5.33
CA ALA A 139 17.43 -8.55 4.84
C ALA A 139 18.44 -8.05 5.89
N LEU A 140 18.12 -6.95 6.58
CA LEU A 140 18.95 -6.42 7.66
C LEU A 140 19.10 -7.37 8.85
N ALA A 141 18.08 -8.16 9.16
CA ALA A 141 18.11 -9.12 10.25
C ALA A 141 18.83 -10.43 9.90
N PHE A 142 18.73 -10.88 8.65
CA PHE A 142 19.27 -12.18 8.20
C PHE A 142 20.60 -12.08 7.45
N GLY A 143 20.98 -10.92 6.97
CA GLY A 143 22.28 -10.67 6.34
C GLY A 143 22.38 -11.19 4.91
N LYS A 144 23.57 -11.64 4.52
CA LYS A 144 23.97 -11.86 3.12
C LYS A 144 22.95 -12.59 2.24
N TYR A 145 22.43 -13.71 2.69
CA TYR A 145 21.49 -14.52 1.90
C TYR A 145 20.19 -13.80 1.52
N ALA A 146 19.71 -12.91 2.39
CA ALA A 146 18.52 -12.12 2.12
C ALA A 146 18.81 -10.89 1.24
N PHE A 147 20.08 -10.43 1.20
CA PHE A 147 20.46 -9.30 0.36
C PHE A 147 20.63 -9.68 -1.12
N ASP A 148 20.99 -10.91 -1.44
CA ASP A 148 21.20 -11.34 -2.81
C ASP A 148 19.89 -11.29 -3.63
N ASP A 149 18.75 -11.59 -3.01
CA ASP A 149 17.44 -11.61 -3.64
C ASP A 149 16.65 -10.29 -3.46
N LEU A 150 17.13 -9.42 -2.57
CA LEU A 150 16.50 -8.14 -2.20
C LEU A 150 16.18 -7.22 -3.39
N PRO A 151 17.09 -7.00 -4.39
CA PRO A 151 16.83 -6.02 -5.44
C PRO A 151 15.58 -6.30 -6.26
N GLY A 152 15.31 -7.55 -6.61
CA GLY A 152 14.14 -7.93 -7.40
C GLY A 152 12.83 -7.58 -6.69
N VAL A 153 12.76 -7.92 -5.41
CA VAL A 153 11.57 -7.68 -4.57
C VAL A 153 11.37 -6.19 -4.29
N LEU A 154 12.44 -5.46 -3.95
CA LEU A 154 12.36 -4.02 -3.71
C LEU A 154 11.93 -3.23 -4.94
N ILE A 155 12.52 -3.53 -6.10
CA ILE A 155 12.18 -2.86 -7.36
C ILE A 155 10.72 -3.16 -7.71
N GLY A 156 10.32 -4.44 -7.71
CA GLY A 156 8.98 -4.86 -8.08
C GLY A 156 7.91 -4.22 -7.20
N SER A 157 8.06 -4.32 -5.88
CA SER A 157 7.08 -3.77 -4.95
C SER A 157 7.05 -2.24 -4.95
N SER A 158 8.18 -1.56 -5.11
CA SER A 158 8.19 -0.09 -5.22
C SER A 158 7.53 0.40 -6.50
N LEU A 159 7.85 -0.21 -7.64
CA LEU A 159 7.21 0.11 -8.93
C LEU A 159 5.72 -0.24 -8.93
N GLY A 160 5.31 -1.31 -8.24
CA GLY A 160 3.91 -1.66 -8.06
C GLY A 160 3.11 -0.57 -7.36
N GLY A 161 3.68 0.07 -6.35
CA GLY A 161 3.07 1.23 -5.69
C GLY A 161 2.87 2.43 -6.63
N VAL A 162 3.88 2.73 -7.45
CA VAL A 162 3.78 3.81 -8.45
C VAL A 162 2.76 3.48 -9.54
N LEU A 163 2.78 2.26 -10.06
CA LEU A 163 1.83 1.80 -11.07
C LEU A 163 0.39 1.85 -10.55
N ALA A 164 0.16 1.43 -9.32
CA ALA A 164 -1.14 1.52 -8.68
C ALA A 164 -1.64 2.97 -8.60
N TRP A 165 -0.77 3.92 -8.23
CA TRP A 165 -1.13 5.33 -8.21
C TRP A 165 -1.52 5.83 -9.62
N ILE A 166 -0.73 5.48 -10.66
CA ILE A 166 -1.04 5.85 -12.05
C ILE A 166 -2.43 5.32 -12.45
N ILE A 167 -2.67 4.03 -12.26
CA ILE A 167 -3.95 3.39 -12.59
C ILE A 167 -5.08 4.05 -11.81
N TYR A 168 -4.91 4.22 -10.50
CA TYR A 168 -5.92 4.85 -9.65
C TYR A 168 -6.25 6.27 -10.10
N HIS A 169 -5.23 7.06 -10.46
CA HIS A 169 -5.40 8.44 -10.93
C HIS A 169 -6.16 8.50 -12.27
N LEU A 170 -5.98 7.50 -13.13
CA LEU A 170 -6.69 7.41 -14.41
C LEU A 170 -8.15 6.98 -14.27
N ILE A 171 -8.46 6.10 -13.31
CA ILE A 171 -9.81 5.53 -13.15
C ILE A 171 -10.68 6.25 -12.13
N LYS A 172 -10.07 7.06 -11.24
CA LYS A 172 -10.87 7.78 -10.24
C LYS A 172 -11.79 8.79 -10.94
N PRO A 173 -13.09 8.84 -10.58
CA PRO A 173 -13.99 9.81 -11.19
C PRO A 173 -13.51 11.23 -10.89
N LEU A 174 -13.63 12.11 -11.88
CA LEU A 174 -13.42 13.55 -11.71
C LEU A 174 -14.30 14.03 -10.55
N LYS A 175 -13.76 14.91 -9.71
CA LYS A 175 -14.57 15.51 -8.64
C LYS A 175 -15.75 16.23 -9.25
N ALA A 176 -16.94 15.98 -8.73
CA ALA A 176 -18.17 16.64 -9.18
C ALA A 176 -18.11 18.19 -9.08
N ASP A 177 -17.18 18.69 -8.26
CA ASP A 177 -16.99 20.11 -7.96
C ASP A 177 -15.79 20.74 -8.66
N GLU A 178 -15.06 20.02 -9.52
CA GLU A 178 -14.02 20.65 -10.34
C GLU A 178 -14.70 21.35 -11.52
N PRO A 179 -14.45 22.66 -11.74
CA PRO A 179 -15.04 23.38 -12.85
C PRO A 179 -14.57 22.72 -14.17
N VAL A 180 -15.52 22.24 -14.94
CA VAL A 180 -15.22 21.68 -16.25
C VAL A 180 -14.90 22.84 -17.18
N ILE A 181 -13.64 22.93 -17.63
CA ILE A 181 -13.24 23.89 -18.63
C ILE A 181 -13.76 23.40 -20.01
N VAL A 182 -14.87 23.92 -20.43
CA VAL A 182 -15.39 23.71 -21.77
C VAL A 182 -15.12 25.00 -22.58
N ASN A 183 -14.31 24.89 -23.61
CA ASN A 183 -13.97 26.00 -24.53
C ASN A 183 -13.41 27.26 -23.85
N ALA A 184 -12.48 27.10 -22.89
CA ALA A 184 -11.85 28.18 -22.13
C ALA A 184 -12.79 29.05 -21.27
N GLU A 185 -14.03 28.68 -21.09
CA GLU A 185 -14.95 29.28 -20.11
C GLU A 185 -15.11 28.38 -18.89
N ILE A 186 -15.01 28.99 -17.68
CA ILE A 186 -15.23 28.31 -16.41
C ILE A 186 -16.75 28.21 -16.21
N VAL A 187 -17.30 26.99 -16.36
CA VAL A 187 -18.70 26.72 -16.05
C VAL A 187 -18.80 26.16 -14.64
N HIS A 188 -19.31 26.95 -13.71
CA HIS A 188 -19.63 26.46 -12.37
C HIS A 188 -20.87 25.54 -12.42
N PRO A 189 -20.88 24.39 -11.72
CA PRO A 189 -22.08 23.56 -11.59
C PRO A 189 -23.24 24.42 -11.07
N LYS A 190 -24.39 24.37 -11.74
CA LYS A 190 -25.60 25.05 -11.24
C LYS A 190 -25.96 24.45 -9.89
N GLU A 191 -26.01 25.29 -8.85
CA GLU A 191 -26.64 24.92 -7.59
C GLU A 191 -28.06 24.40 -7.87
N THR A 192 -28.31 23.13 -7.60
CA THR A 192 -29.66 22.57 -7.58
C THR A 192 -30.39 23.23 -6.42
N LYS A 193 -31.18 24.26 -6.73
CA LYS A 193 -32.09 24.89 -5.75
C LYS A 193 -32.97 23.78 -5.18
N GLU A 194 -32.88 23.55 -3.89
CA GLU A 194 -33.86 22.72 -3.16
C GLU A 194 -35.27 23.19 -3.49
N PRO A 195 -36.21 22.30 -3.81
CA PRO A 195 -37.58 22.69 -3.99
C PRO A 195 -38.15 23.26 -2.70
N ALA A 196 -38.75 24.44 -2.78
CA ALA A 196 -39.35 25.14 -1.67
C ALA A 196 -40.34 24.22 -0.90
N PRO A 197 -40.39 24.30 0.47
CA PRO A 197 -41.25 23.43 1.25
C PRO A 197 -42.73 23.69 0.90
N VAL A 198 -43.44 22.64 0.56
CA VAL A 198 -44.88 22.65 0.26
C VAL A 198 -45.62 23.04 1.53
N ARG A 199 -46.19 24.22 1.55
CA ARG A 199 -47.12 24.64 2.60
C ARG A 199 -48.36 23.74 2.60
N LYS A 200 -48.49 22.89 3.60
CA LYS A 200 -49.78 22.20 3.85
C LYS A 200 -50.80 23.25 4.34
N LYS A 201 -51.92 23.32 3.62
CA LYS A 201 -53.13 24.01 4.07
C LYS A 201 -53.88 23.11 5.05
#